data_4461b16a605585ce4413c2fa51782435
#
_entry.id   4461b16a605585ce4413c2fa51782435
#
_cell.length_a   1.000
_cell.length_b   1.000
_cell.length_c   1.000
_cell.angle_alpha   90.00
_cell.angle_beta   90.00
_cell.angle_gamma   90.00
#
_symmetry.space_group_name_H-M   'P 1'
#
loop_
_entity.id
_entity.type
_entity.pdbx_description
1 polymer ?
#
loop_
_entity_poly.entity_id
_entity_poly.type
_entity_poly.pdbx_seq_one_letter_code
_entity_poly.pdbx_strand_id
1 'polypeptide(L)'
;IGVSGLQGPWDPPRSQDYPCKPMPIKGSDVLLERAGKKLGLNPYPAPVAILSEPHNGRPACIHCGFCNGFGCEVNAKSSSMATMIPLALASGHCELRTGCTVSRVTTGADGKADEVVYWDAEGNEFAQRTKAVVLCANGAETPRLLLLSASDQHPQGLCNSSGFVGQNLMFNGYTSVVGLFSQPVNAYKSIPAT
;
A
#
# COMPACT_ATOMS: atom_id res chain seq x y z
N ILE A 1 9.99 3.80 6.71
CA ILE A 1 8.51 3.73 6.71
C ILE A 1 7.99 3.81 8.15
N GLY A 2 8.65 3.16 9.11
CA GLY A 2 8.20 3.09 10.50
C GLY A 2 7.06 2.05 10.64
N VAL A 3 7.44 0.79 10.81
CA VAL A 3 6.52 -0.30 11.15
C VAL A 3 6.60 -0.52 12.65
N SER A 4 5.46 -0.54 13.32
CA SER A 4 5.35 -0.94 14.72
C SER A 4 5.07 -2.42 14.79
N GLY A 5 5.85 -3.16 15.57
CA GLY A 5 5.67 -4.59 15.60
C GLY A 5 6.60 -5.33 16.56
N LEU A 6 6.33 -6.59 16.68
CA LEU A 6 7.14 -7.59 17.36
C LEU A 6 7.27 -8.78 16.43
N GLN A 7 8.45 -9.36 16.33
CA GLN A 7 8.63 -10.61 15.60
C GLN A 7 7.96 -11.75 16.36
N GLY A 8 6.97 -12.37 15.73
CA GLY A 8 6.31 -13.53 16.28
C GLY A 8 7.12 -14.81 16.10
N PRO A 9 6.79 -15.89 16.82
CA PRO A 9 7.55 -17.16 16.77
C PRO A 9 7.48 -17.86 15.41
N TRP A 10 6.52 -17.49 14.58
CA TRP A 10 6.28 -18.10 13.25
C TRP A 10 6.64 -17.17 12.09
N ASP A 11 7.09 -15.94 12.39
CA ASP A 11 7.50 -15.00 11.36
C ASP A 11 8.82 -15.43 10.74
N PRO A 12 9.01 -15.16 9.44
CA PRO A 12 10.32 -15.35 8.80
C PRO A 12 11.41 -14.56 9.53
N PRO A 13 12.64 -15.07 9.57
CA PRO A 13 13.77 -14.35 10.17
C PRO A 13 13.92 -12.97 9.57
N ARG A 14 14.13 -11.96 10.40
CA ARG A 14 14.38 -10.58 9.99
C ARG A 14 15.85 -10.23 10.19
N SER A 15 16.42 -9.41 9.32
CA SER A 15 17.77 -8.87 9.47
C SER A 15 17.86 -7.78 10.53
N GLN A 16 16.74 -7.15 10.87
CA GLN A 16 16.65 -6.07 11.86
C GLN A 16 15.28 -6.12 12.55
N ASP A 17 15.23 -5.66 13.79
CA ASP A 17 13.99 -5.47 14.52
C ASP A 17 13.05 -4.44 13.84
N TYR A 18 11.80 -4.42 14.24
CA TYR A 18 10.89 -3.36 13.82
C TYR A 18 11.33 -2.02 14.38
N PRO A 19 11.27 -0.92 13.58
CA PRO A 19 11.75 0.38 14.00
C PRO A 19 10.94 1.02 15.14
N CYS A 20 9.71 0.58 15.36
CA CYS A 20 8.85 1.06 16.43
C CYS A 20 8.29 -0.11 17.23
N LYS A 21 8.06 0.10 18.52
CA LYS A 21 7.44 -0.89 19.42
C LYS A 21 6.06 -1.30 18.93
N PRO A 22 5.56 -2.48 19.30
CA PRO A 22 4.19 -2.88 18.99
C PRO A 22 3.18 -1.81 19.41
N MET A 23 2.07 -1.73 18.67
CA MET A 23 0.95 -0.88 19.07
C MET A 23 0.39 -1.33 20.42
N PRO A 24 -0.11 -0.42 21.27
CA PRO A 24 -0.77 -0.80 22.52
C PRO A 24 -1.95 -1.72 22.27
N ILE A 25 -2.02 -2.82 23.02
CA ILE A 25 -3.15 -3.75 22.98
C ILE A 25 -4.41 -3.12 23.60
N LYS A 26 -5.56 -3.53 23.09
CA LYS A 26 -6.88 -3.04 23.50
C LYS A 26 -7.66 -4.08 24.26
N GLY A 27 -8.83 -3.71 24.76
CA GLY A 27 -9.71 -4.62 25.46
C GLY A 27 -10.14 -5.84 24.63
N SER A 28 -10.43 -5.63 23.32
CA SER A 28 -10.71 -6.73 22.38
C SER A 28 -9.53 -7.69 22.25
N ASP A 29 -8.33 -7.14 22.11
CA ASP A 29 -7.12 -7.92 21.88
C ASP A 29 -6.75 -8.75 23.12
N VAL A 30 -6.94 -8.19 24.30
CA VAL A 30 -6.78 -8.92 25.58
C VAL A 30 -7.74 -10.12 25.67
N LEU A 31 -8.99 -9.95 25.21
CA LEU A 31 -9.96 -11.04 25.19
C LEU A 31 -9.57 -12.13 24.19
N LEU A 32 -9.14 -11.73 22.99
CA LEU A 32 -8.66 -12.64 21.95
C LEU A 32 -7.37 -13.35 22.39
N GLU A 33 -6.43 -12.63 23.00
CA GLU A 33 -5.21 -13.21 23.54
C GLU A 33 -5.50 -14.29 24.58
N ARG A 34 -6.39 -14.01 25.53
CA ARG A 34 -6.81 -14.99 26.56
C ARG A 34 -7.48 -16.21 25.94
N ALA A 35 -8.35 -16.00 24.96
CA ALA A 35 -9.01 -17.11 24.26
C ALA A 35 -8.02 -17.94 23.45
N GLY A 36 -7.12 -17.30 22.71
CA GLY A 36 -6.07 -17.99 21.96
C GLY A 36 -5.16 -18.83 22.83
N LYS A 37 -4.70 -18.28 23.96
CA LYS A 37 -3.88 -19.03 24.94
C LYS A 37 -4.60 -20.26 25.50
N LYS A 38 -5.92 -20.18 25.76
CA LYS A 38 -6.72 -21.33 26.19
C LYS A 38 -6.80 -22.43 25.13
N LEU A 39 -6.68 -22.06 23.84
CA LEU A 39 -6.66 -22.99 22.71
C LEU A 39 -5.25 -23.49 22.37
N GLY A 40 -4.23 -23.14 23.14
CA GLY A 40 -2.83 -23.50 22.87
C GLY A 40 -2.20 -22.72 21.72
N LEU A 41 -2.82 -21.60 21.31
CA LEU A 41 -2.27 -20.68 20.30
C LEU A 41 -1.32 -19.66 20.94
N ASN A 42 -0.46 -19.07 20.13
CA ASN A 42 0.48 -18.02 20.52
C ASN A 42 0.10 -16.68 19.87
N PRO A 43 -0.97 -16.01 20.34
CA PRO A 43 -1.31 -14.69 19.83
C PRO A 43 -0.24 -13.66 20.20
N TYR A 44 0.08 -12.77 19.27
CA TYR A 44 1.01 -11.67 19.46
C TYR A 44 0.54 -10.46 18.62
N PRO A 45 0.97 -9.22 18.97
CA PRO A 45 0.58 -8.03 18.22
C PRO A 45 1.03 -8.11 16.76
N ALA A 46 0.09 -7.98 15.83
CA ALA A 46 0.39 -7.95 14.41
C ALA A 46 1.25 -6.74 14.05
N PRO A 47 2.32 -6.90 13.25
CA PRO A 47 3.08 -5.77 12.73
C PRO A 47 2.20 -4.88 11.83
N VAL A 48 2.21 -3.58 12.08
CA VAL A 48 1.41 -2.61 11.32
C VAL A 48 2.25 -1.42 10.90
N ALA A 49 1.99 -0.91 9.71
CA ALA A 49 2.65 0.30 9.19
C ALA A 49 2.02 1.59 9.77
N ILE A 50 1.88 1.63 11.10
CA ILE A 50 1.36 2.77 11.87
C ILE A 50 2.33 3.01 13.02
N LEU A 51 2.71 4.26 13.25
CA LEU A 51 3.70 4.63 14.25
C LEU A 51 3.12 4.55 15.67
N SER A 52 3.68 3.70 16.52
CA SER A 52 3.38 3.65 17.96
C SER A 52 4.12 4.74 18.76
N GLU A 53 5.18 5.27 18.19
CA GLU A 53 6.04 6.32 18.73
C GLU A 53 6.51 7.23 17.58
N PRO A 54 6.97 8.47 17.86
CA PRO A 54 7.48 9.35 16.81
C PRO A 54 8.65 8.71 16.05
N HIS A 55 8.64 8.82 14.72
CA HIS A 55 9.67 8.23 13.87
C HIS A 55 9.90 9.06 12.60
N ASN A 56 11.15 9.40 12.32
CA ASN A 56 11.57 10.16 11.13
C ASN A 56 10.71 11.42 10.89
N GLY A 57 10.51 12.23 11.92
CA GLY A 57 9.77 13.50 11.86
C GLY A 57 8.26 13.37 11.81
N ARG A 58 7.71 12.15 11.83
CA ARG A 58 6.26 11.90 11.88
C ARG A 58 5.85 11.57 13.33
N PRO A 59 4.67 12.06 13.78
CA PRO A 59 4.19 11.81 15.13
C PRO A 59 3.67 10.38 15.31
N ALA A 60 3.51 9.97 16.56
CA ALA A 60 2.82 8.74 16.92
C ALA A 60 1.32 8.79 16.58
N CYS A 61 0.71 7.60 16.48
CA CYS A 61 -0.73 7.43 16.33
C CYS A 61 -1.48 8.02 17.54
N ILE A 62 -2.53 8.79 17.27
CA ILE A 62 -3.41 9.40 18.30
C ILE A 62 -4.64 8.53 18.62
N HIS A 63 -4.71 7.32 18.09
CA HIS A 63 -5.79 6.35 18.33
C HIS A 63 -7.21 6.89 18.02
N CYS A 64 -7.35 7.68 16.95
CA CYS A 64 -8.62 8.30 16.56
C CYS A 64 -9.70 7.33 16.08
N GLY A 65 -9.34 6.10 15.67
CA GLY A 65 -10.29 5.07 15.21
C GLY A 65 -10.69 5.16 13.73
N PHE A 66 -10.17 6.11 12.95
CA PHE A 66 -10.55 6.34 11.55
C PHE A 66 -9.58 5.74 10.52
N CYS A 67 -8.94 4.62 10.83
CA CYS A 67 -7.93 4.04 9.93
C CYS A 67 -8.52 3.37 8.68
N ASN A 68 -9.74 2.82 8.75
CA ASN A 68 -10.39 2.16 7.63
C ASN A 68 -11.14 3.15 6.73
N GLY A 69 -10.76 3.21 5.47
CA GLY A 69 -11.41 4.06 4.47
C GLY A 69 -11.05 5.54 4.52
N PHE A 70 -10.19 5.97 5.47
CA PHE A 70 -9.82 7.38 5.65
C PHE A 70 -8.31 7.58 5.64
N GLY A 71 -7.87 8.77 5.21
CA GLY A 71 -6.50 9.24 5.38
C GLY A 71 -6.15 9.44 6.85
N CYS A 72 -4.88 9.38 7.18
CA CYS A 72 -4.41 9.64 8.54
C CYS A 72 -4.13 11.13 8.72
N GLU A 73 -4.90 11.79 9.57
CA GLU A 73 -4.80 13.23 9.85
C GLU A 73 -3.39 13.66 10.32
N VAL A 74 -2.74 12.80 11.11
CA VAL A 74 -1.41 13.08 11.68
C VAL A 74 -0.27 12.38 10.93
N ASN A 75 -0.53 11.73 9.80
CA ASN A 75 0.47 10.97 9.03
C ASN A 75 1.19 9.84 9.82
N ALA A 76 0.63 9.38 10.92
CA ALA A 76 1.18 8.25 11.67
C ALA A 76 0.99 6.92 10.91
N LYS A 77 -0.13 6.76 10.17
CA LYS A 77 -0.36 5.64 9.26
C LYS A 77 0.49 5.85 8.01
N SER A 78 1.37 4.90 7.72
CA SER A 78 2.31 4.99 6.62
C SER A 78 1.62 4.77 5.25
N SER A 79 1.99 5.61 4.31
CA SER A 79 1.67 5.52 2.90
C SER A 79 2.84 6.09 2.11
N SER A 80 2.90 5.90 0.80
CA SER A 80 3.90 6.56 -0.05
C SER A 80 3.84 8.08 0.08
N MET A 81 2.63 8.64 0.20
CA MET A 81 2.41 10.07 0.39
C MET A 81 2.95 10.59 1.74
N ALA A 82 2.85 9.81 2.81
CA ALA A 82 3.34 10.19 4.13
C ALA A 82 4.84 9.89 4.34
N THR A 83 5.47 9.10 3.46
CA THR A 83 6.83 8.59 3.67
C THR A 83 7.78 8.90 2.50
N MET A 84 7.68 8.16 1.40
CA MET A 84 8.69 8.16 0.33
C MET A 84 8.56 9.37 -0.61
N ILE A 85 7.37 9.84 -0.92
CA ILE A 85 7.17 10.98 -1.81
C ILE A 85 7.80 12.25 -1.26
N PRO A 86 7.58 12.64 0.02
CA PRO A 86 8.27 13.81 0.59
C PRO A 86 9.79 13.70 0.55
N LEU A 87 10.35 12.53 0.79
CA LEU A 87 11.80 12.30 0.72
C LEU A 87 12.32 12.42 -0.73
N ALA A 88 11.58 11.86 -1.69
CA ALA A 88 11.94 11.94 -3.10
C ALA A 88 11.93 13.41 -3.58
N LEU A 89 10.90 14.16 -3.25
CA LEU A 89 10.82 15.60 -3.59
C LEU A 89 11.95 16.40 -2.93
N ALA A 90 12.23 16.13 -1.66
CA ALA A 90 13.32 16.81 -0.93
C ALA A 90 14.72 16.52 -1.50
N SER A 91 14.89 15.42 -2.25
CA SER A 91 16.16 15.09 -2.92
C SER A 91 16.51 16.03 -4.08
N GLY A 92 15.52 16.78 -4.61
CA GLY A 92 15.67 17.60 -5.83
C GLY A 92 15.77 16.81 -7.15
N HIS A 93 15.64 15.48 -7.10
CA HIS A 93 15.73 14.59 -8.26
C HIS A 93 14.38 13.98 -8.65
N CYS A 94 13.30 14.42 -8.06
CA CYS A 94 11.94 13.93 -8.30
C CYS A 94 11.01 15.09 -8.62
N GLU A 95 10.24 14.95 -9.68
CA GLU A 95 9.10 15.82 -10.01
C GLU A 95 7.81 15.04 -9.81
N LEU A 96 6.85 15.62 -9.12
CA LEU A 96 5.51 15.06 -8.93
C LEU A 96 4.50 15.90 -9.72
N ARG A 97 3.84 15.30 -10.70
CA ARG A 97 2.75 15.90 -11.48
C ARG A 97 1.43 15.33 -11.01
N THR A 98 0.67 16.12 -10.29
CA THR A 98 -0.69 15.79 -9.85
C THR A 98 -1.73 16.28 -10.84
N GLY A 99 -2.97 15.74 -10.77
CA GLY A 99 -4.03 16.11 -11.73
C GLY A 99 -3.80 15.58 -13.14
N CYS A 100 -2.85 14.68 -13.34
CA CYS A 100 -2.53 14.08 -14.63
C CYS A 100 -3.03 12.64 -14.72
N THR A 101 -3.53 12.27 -15.90
CA THR A 101 -4.00 10.90 -16.19
C THR A 101 -3.17 10.32 -17.35
N VAL A 102 -2.42 9.26 -17.06
CA VAL A 102 -1.65 8.56 -18.10
C VAL A 102 -2.60 7.78 -19.02
N SER A 103 -2.50 8.00 -20.33
CA SER A 103 -3.33 7.34 -21.33
C SER A 103 -2.67 6.10 -21.94
N ARG A 104 -1.37 6.18 -22.25
CA ARG A 104 -0.62 5.09 -22.85
C ARG A 104 0.90 5.28 -22.66
N VAL A 105 1.62 4.19 -22.84
CA VAL A 105 3.08 4.18 -22.98
C VAL A 105 3.40 3.83 -24.42
N THR A 106 4.29 4.56 -25.06
CA THR A 106 4.75 4.27 -26.42
C THR A 106 6.11 3.58 -26.41
N THR A 107 6.44 2.92 -27.51
CA THR A 107 7.73 2.27 -27.72
C THR A 107 8.43 2.86 -28.94
N GLY A 108 9.74 2.97 -28.87
CA GLY A 108 10.58 3.29 -30.00
C GLY A 108 10.73 2.14 -31.00
N ALA A 109 11.43 2.38 -32.09
CA ALA A 109 11.69 1.37 -33.12
C ALA A 109 12.47 0.15 -32.59
N ASP A 110 13.21 0.30 -31.49
CA ASP A 110 13.94 -0.76 -30.80
C ASP A 110 13.07 -1.57 -29.82
N GLY A 111 11.77 -1.28 -29.74
CA GLY A 111 10.80 -1.94 -28.86
C GLY A 111 10.89 -1.55 -27.39
N LYS A 112 11.75 -0.58 -27.02
CA LYS A 112 11.84 -0.08 -25.64
C LYS A 112 10.88 1.07 -25.40
N ALA A 113 10.51 1.27 -24.14
CA ALA A 113 9.70 2.42 -23.76
C ALA A 113 10.38 3.73 -24.19
N ASP A 114 9.63 4.61 -24.84
CA ASP A 114 10.11 5.89 -25.35
C ASP A 114 9.40 7.06 -24.67
N GLU A 115 8.07 7.04 -24.62
CA GLU A 115 7.29 8.13 -24.04
C GLU A 115 6.14 7.62 -23.17
N VAL A 116 5.77 8.43 -22.18
CA VAL A 116 4.52 8.33 -21.43
C VAL A 116 3.60 9.45 -21.88
N VAL A 117 2.46 9.10 -22.45
CA VAL A 117 1.45 10.06 -22.90
C VAL A 117 0.40 10.21 -21.80
N TYR A 118 0.08 11.45 -21.46
CA TYR A 118 -0.86 11.78 -20.39
C TYR A 118 -1.66 13.04 -20.70
N TRP A 119 -2.79 13.19 -20.04
CA TRP A 119 -3.61 14.40 -20.05
C TRP A 119 -3.46 15.15 -18.72
N ASP A 120 -3.50 16.47 -18.79
CA ASP A 120 -3.65 17.32 -17.61
C ASP A 120 -5.12 17.39 -17.14
N ALA A 121 -5.37 18.21 -16.12
CA ALA A 121 -6.73 18.41 -15.60
C ALA A 121 -7.65 19.13 -16.58
N GLU A 122 -7.12 19.88 -17.52
CA GLU A 122 -7.83 20.62 -18.59
C GLU A 122 -8.10 19.74 -19.82
N GLY A 123 -7.55 18.52 -19.88
CA GLY A 123 -7.70 17.58 -20.99
C GLY A 123 -6.71 17.79 -22.14
N ASN A 124 -5.65 18.57 -21.93
CA ASN A 124 -4.59 18.70 -22.94
C ASN A 124 -3.66 17.49 -22.90
N GLU A 125 -3.31 16.96 -24.06
CA GLU A 125 -2.40 15.82 -24.20
C GLU A 125 -0.94 16.27 -24.19
N PHE A 126 -0.12 15.57 -23.43
CA PHE A 126 1.34 15.75 -23.34
C PHE A 126 2.05 14.41 -23.49
N ALA A 127 3.30 14.45 -23.91
CA ALA A 127 4.19 13.32 -23.97
C ALA A 127 5.48 13.62 -23.18
N GLN A 128 5.85 12.69 -22.29
CA GLN A 128 7.09 12.74 -21.53
C GLN A 128 8.04 11.65 -22.01
N ARG A 129 9.14 12.03 -22.62
CA ARG A 129 10.20 11.07 -22.99
C ARG A 129 10.84 10.45 -21.77
N THR A 130 11.14 9.16 -21.85
CA THR A 130 11.69 8.40 -20.73
C THR A 130 12.63 7.29 -21.20
N LYS A 131 13.53 6.89 -20.32
CA LYS A 131 14.40 5.71 -20.52
C LYS A 131 13.80 4.43 -19.93
N ALA A 132 12.89 4.56 -18.99
CA ALA A 132 12.21 3.45 -18.35
C ALA A 132 10.88 3.92 -17.73
N VAL A 133 9.90 3.04 -17.68
CA VAL A 133 8.59 3.29 -17.06
C VAL A 133 8.35 2.24 -15.98
N VAL A 134 7.96 2.70 -14.79
CA VAL A 134 7.53 1.82 -13.69
C VAL A 134 6.03 2.05 -13.48
N LEU A 135 5.23 1.01 -13.69
CA LEU A 135 3.78 1.05 -13.54
C LEU A 135 3.38 0.60 -12.14
N CYS A 136 2.82 1.51 -11.36
CA CYS A 136 2.36 1.28 -9.99
C CYS A 136 0.88 1.63 -9.82
N ALA A 137 0.05 1.33 -10.82
CA ALA A 137 -1.34 1.75 -10.91
C ALA A 137 -2.35 0.70 -10.39
N ASN A 138 -1.93 -0.20 -9.50
CA ASN A 138 -2.68 -1.32 -8.92
C ASN A 138 -2.97 -2.49 -9.89
N GLY A 139 -3.65 -3.52 -9.37
CA GLY A 139 -3.92 -4.76 -10.12
C GLY A 139 -4.97 -4.65 -11.24
N ALA A 140 -5.76 -3.58 -11.26
CA ALA A 140 -6.75 -3.33 -12.31
C ALA A 140 -6.22 -2.32 -13.35
N GLU A 141 -5.68 -1.20 -12.90
CA GLU A 141 -5.27 -0.10 -13.78
C GLU A 141 -3.94 -0.37 -14.50
N THR A 142 -3.00 -1.11 -13.89
CA THR A 142 -1.76 -1.50 -14.56
C THR A 142 -2.03 -2.33 -15.82
N PRO A 143 -2.79 -3.43 -15.80
CA PRO A 143 -3.10 -4.17 -17.01
C PRO A 143 -3.97 -3.36 -17.99
N ARG A 144 -4.90 -2.53 -17.51
CA ARG A 144 -5.66 -1.63 -18.39
C ARG A 144 -4.74 -0.71 -19.19
N LEU A 145 -3.78 -0.08 -18.55
CA LEU A 145 -2.82 0.79 -19.21
C LEU A 145 -1.92 0.04 -20.22
N LEU A 146 -1.49 -1.18 -19.87
CA LEU A 146 -0.72 -2.01 -20.80
C LEU A 146 -1.52 -2.37 -22.04
N LEU A 147 -2.80 -2.71 -21.91
CA LEU A 147 -3.69 -3.02 -23.04
C LEU A 147 -3.98 -1.77 -23.88
N LEU A 148 -4.19 -0.60 -23.28
CA LEU A 148 -4.38 0.67 -23.98
C LEU A 148 -3.13 1.15 -24.71
N SER A 149 -1.98 0.62 -24.36
CA SER A 149 -0.70 0.92 -25.02
C SER A 149 -0.42 0.02 -26.23
N ALA A 150 -1.48 -0.52 -26.87
CA ALA A 150 -1.36 -1.29 -28.11
C ALA A 150 -0.80 -0.43 -29.25
N SER A 151 -0.03 -1.04 -30.12
CA SER A 151 0.60 -0.43 -31.31
C SER A 151 0.80 -1.50 -32.39
N ASP A 152 1.29 -1.10 -33.58
CA ASP A 152 1.62 -2.06 -34.64
C ASP A 152 2.67 -3.09 -34.20
N GLN A 153 3.63 -2.68 -33.35
CA GLN A 153 4.63 -3.58 -32.75
C GLN A 153 4.05 -4.45 -31.64
N HIS A 154 3.02 -4.00 -30.95
CA HIS A 154 2.40 -4.65 -29.81
C HIS A 154 0.87 -4.66 -29.95
N PRO A 155 0.32 -5.40 -30.91
CA PRO A 155 -1.11 -5.31 -31.27
C PRO A 155 -2.06 -5.77 -30.16
N GLN A 156 -1.56 -6.55 -29.21
CA GLN A 156 -2.32 -7.02 -28.04
C GLN A 156 -2.01 -6.25 -26.75
N GLY A 157 -1.35 -5.08 -26.87
CA GLY A 157 -0.88 -4.30 -25.71
C GLY A 157 0.55 -4.62 -25.30
N LEU A 158 1.13 -3.74 -24.50
CA LEU A 158 2.50 -3.91 -24.00
C LEU A 158 2.62 -5.09 -23.04
N CYS A 159 3.77 -5.77 -23.04
CA CYS A 159 4.10 -6.89 -22.16
C CYS A 159 3.10 -8.05 -22.24
N ASN A 160 2.32 -8.17 -23.32
CA ASN A 160 1.23 -9.15 -23.46
C ASN A 160 1.49 -10.24 -24.50
N SER A 161 2.72 -10.62 -24.72
CA SER A 161 3.06 -11.74 -25.64
C SER A 161 2.46 -13.08 -25.19
N SER A 162 2.15 -13.25 -23.92
CA SER A 162 1.49 -14.44 -23.37
C SER A 162 -0.04 -14.41 -23.49
N GLY A 163 -0.65 -13.25 -23.76
CA GLY A 163 -2.10 -13.04 -23.75
C GLY A 163 -2.74 -12.99 -22.37
N PHE A 164 -1.95 -12.98 -21.27
CA PHE A 164 -2.48 -13.02 -19.90
C PHE A 164 -2.65 -11.68 -19.23
N VAL A 165 -2.23 -10.56 -19.85
CA VAL A 165 -2.43 -9.25 -19.27
C VAL A 165 -3.93 -8.95 -19.14
N GLY A 166 -4.36 -8.59 -17.94
CA GLY A 166 -5.77 -8.33 -17.61
C GLY A 166 -6.60 -9.57 -17.31
N GLN A 167 -6.00 -10.74 -17.31
CA GLN A 167 -6.67 -12.00 -16.93
C GLN A 167 -6.26 -12.46 -15.53
N ASN A 168 -7.07 -13.37 -14.96
CA ASN A 168 -6.78 -14.04 -13.68
C ASN A 168 -6.55 -13.08 -12.51
N LEU A 169 -7.34 -12.01 -12.42
CA LEU A 169 -7.31 -11.13 -11.24
C LEU A 169 -7.65 -11.96 -10.00
N MET A 170 -6.74 -11.96 -9.03
CA MET A 170 -6.90 -12.68 -7.78
C MET A 170 -6.82 -11.72 -6.60
N PHE A 171 -7.66 -11.96 -5.61
CA PHE A 171 -7.61 -11.28 -4.31
C PHE A 171 -7.11 -12.26 -3.26
N ASN A 172 -6.52 -11.74 -2.18
CA ASN A 172 -6.23 -12.57 -1.03
C ASN A 172 -7.54 -13.14 -0.46
N GLY A 173 -7.60 -14.46 -0.31
CA GLY A 173 -8.67 -15.08 0.44
C GLY A 173 -8.52 -14.76 1.92
N TYR A 174 -9.59 -14.30 2.54
CA TYR A 174 -9.65 -14.12 4.00
C TYR A 174 -11.01 -14.59 4.53
N THR A 175 -11.00 -15.00 5.78
CA THR A 175 -12.22 -15.39 6.48
C THR A 175 -12.53 -14.34 7.54
N SER A 176 -13.76 -13.86 7.57
CA SER A 176 -14.28 -13.02 8.63
C SER A 176 -15.05 -13.87 9.64
N VAL A 177 -14.76 -13.68 10.91
CA VAL A 177 -15.53 -14.25 12.02
C VAL A 177 -16.06 -13.11 12.87
N VAL A 178 -17.35 -13.10 13.13
CA VAL A 178 -18.02 -12.11 13.97
C VAL A 178 -18.39 -12.76 15.31
N GLY A 179 -17.88 -12.20 16.40
CA GLY A 179 -18.20 -12.61 17.76
C GLY A 179 -19.08 -11.57 18.46
N LEU A 180 -20.14 -12.02 19.11
CA LEU A 180 -20.97 -11.17 19.98
C LEU A 180 -20.51 -11.36 21.43
N PHE A 181 -20.20 -10.25 22.09
CA PHE A 181 -19.84 -10.23 23.52
C PHE A 181 -21.02 -9.73 24.35
N SER A 182 -21.19 -10.26 25.55
CA SER A 182 -22.22 -9.83 26.48
C SER A 182 -21.96 -8.45 27.09
N GLN A 183 -20.75 -7.91 26.91
CA GLN A 183 -20.33 -6.61 27.41
C GLN A 183 -19.75 -5.77 26.29
N PRO A 184 -19.85 -4.43 26.35
CA PRO A 184 -19.21 -3.53 25.38
C PRO A 184 -17.68 -3.70 25.38
N VAL A 185 -17.09 -3.95 24.22
CA VAL A 185 -15.63 -4.12 24.06
C VAL A 185 -14.92 -2.79 23.78
N ASN A 186 -15.66 -1.76 23.34
CA ASN A 186 -15.19 -0.40 23.07
C ASN A 186 -13.95 -0.30 22.15
N ALA A 187 -13.84 -1.19 21.18
CA ALA A 187 -12.70 -1.25 20.26
C ALA A 187 -12.69 -0.18 19.16
N TYR A 188 -13.67 0.72 19.15
CA TYR A 188 -13.84 1.75 18.12
C TYR A 188 -12.79 2.87 18.15
N LYS A 189 -12.15 3.11 19.31
CA LYS A 189 -11.06 4.09 19.44
C LYS A 189 -9.73 3.39 19.31
N SER A 190 -9.33 3.04 18.11
CA SER A 190 -7.98 2.55 17.86
C SER A 190 -7.80 2.10 16.40
N ILE A 191 -6.61 1.62 16.05
CA ILE A 191 -6.38 0.96 14.78
C ILE A 191 -7.20 -0.35 14.69
N PRO A 192 -7.67 -0.75 13.49
CA PRO A 192 -8.63 -1.86 13.36
C PRO A 192 -8.05 -3.24 13.62
N ALA A 193 -6.75 -3.41 13.61
CA ALA A 193 -6.08 -4.69 13.89
C ALA A 193 -4.78 -4.44 14.65
N THR A 194 -4.61 -5.13 15.71
CA THR A 194 -3.36 -5.18 16.50
C THR A 194 -3.04 -6.60 16.87
#